data_779a966b5f18503b4a557959977254dd
#
_entry.id   779a966b5f18503b4a557959977254dd
#
_cell.length_a   1.000
_cell.length_b   1.000
_cell.length_c   1.000
_cell.angle_alpha   90.00
_cell.angle_beta   90.00
_cell.angle_gamma   90.00
#
_symmetry.space_group_name_H-M   'P 1'
#
loop_
_entity.id
_entity.type
_entity.pdbx_description
1 polymer ?
#
loop_
_entity_poly.entity_id
_entity_poly.type
_entity_poly.pdbx_seq_one_letter_code
_entity_poly.pdbx_strand_id
1 'polypeptide(L)'
;MQDQTISSFFQAKAEYYKDNLFLMVPEDRARSYLPGGYEITFGNALKTVHRWQEAFSEAGYGPGARVAVLLGNRPEMLLLKLALNGLGMSWVPVNPDYRAGEVAYLLGDSDAALAIAEPEMMALMRAGIAEAGREVPCVEMADDLPALPKARQAFGGDVSGETEASLIYTSGTTGRPKGCIMSHAYEVEMGQWYARRGGLIDFREGEDRLYCPLPLFHVNAGILVLFAMIETGNCQIIPERFRANSWWRELAETGATVAHYLGIVIPALMNLPEGDLDRAHALRFAVGAGVEPTLHGPFEDRFGVPLIEVWGMTEMCRILSMHEAPRHIETRAMGRPSDGLEIRVVDEEDREVSRGMAGEMTLRYSSNAPRKGAFSGYLNLPEETENAWRGGWFHTGDTVMMDETDTIYFVDRKKNIIRRSGENIAAAEIEACLQDHPSVERVAVMAVPDEMRDEEVLACIMCKGNQTLAEELFQWCYDRLAFYKAPGWLRFVENIPVTGTQKIQKHAMFGDGEDPIEGAFDFRDRKKRG
;
A
#
# COMPACT_ATOMS: atom_id res chain seq x y z
N MET A 1 -14.47 16.78 15.96
CA MET A 1 -13.92 15.92 14.92
C MET A 1 -14.74 14.65 14.70
N GLN A 2 -15.43 14.09 15.70
CA GLN A 2 -16.26 12.87 15.53
C GLN A 2 -17.49 13.02 14.61
N ASP A 3 -17.94 14.25 14.33
CA ASP A 3 -19.11 14.53 13.49
C ASP A 3 -18.75 14.96 12.04
N GLN A 4 -17.47 15.03 11.69
CA GLN A 4 -17.05 15.50 10.37
C GLN A 4 -17.19 14.39 9.32
N THR A 5 -18.08 14.59 8.33
CA THR A 5 -18.21 13.69 7.19
C THR A 5 -17.30 14.11 6.05
N ILE A 6 -17.00 13.17 5.15
CA ILE A 6 -16.24 13.46 3.92
C ILE A 6 -16.98 14.52 3.07
N SER A 7 -18.31 14.46 3.03
CA SER A 7 -19.12 15.44 2.29
C SER A 7 -18.90 16.86 2.80
N SER A 8 -19.10 17.08 4.10
CA SER A 8 -18.94 18.42 4.69
C SER A 8 -17.48 18.92 4.59
N PHE A 9 -16.51 18.01 4.74
CA PHE A 9 -15.09 18.32 4.61
C PHE A 9 -14.73 18.73 3.18
N PHE A 10 -15.07 17.90 2.19
CA PHE A 10 -14.76 18.17 0.78
C PHE A 10 -15.46 19.42 0.28
N GLN A 11 -16.75 19.59 0.58
CA GLN A 11 -17.50 20.78 0.17
C GLN A 11 -16.84 22.07 0.69
N ALA A 12 -16.55 22.15 2.00
CA ALA A 12 -15.95 23.34 2.58
C ALA A 12 -14.59 23.67 1.96
N LYS A 13 -13.75 22.67 1.72
CA LYS A 13 -12.43 22.87 1.09
C LYS A 13 -12.54 23.20 -0.39
N ALA A 14 -13.45 22.55 -1.12
CA ALA A 14 -13.65 22.82 -2.54
C ALA A 14 -14.25 24.19 -2.83
N GLU A 15 -15.08 24.72 -1.94
CA GLU A 15 -15.55 26.10 -2.03
C GLU A 15 -14.44 27.11 -1.73
N TYR A 16 -13.59 26.84 -0.73
CA TYR A 16 -12.47 27.70 -0.35
C TYR A 16 -11.39 27.76 -1.43
N TYR A 17 -10.99 26.59 -1.98
CA TYR A 17 -9.96 26.45 -3.00
C TYR A 17 -10.52 26.30 -4.43
N LYS A 18 -11.71 26.83 -4.70
CA LYS A 18 -12.48 26.55 -5.93
C LYS A 18 -11.72 26.68 -7.24
N ASP A 19 -10.77 27.62 -7.30
CA ASP A 19 -9.98 27.93 -8.49
C ASP A 19 -8.66 27.16 -8.56
N ASN A 20 -8.26 26.49 -7.46
CA ASN A 20 -7.06 25.67 -7.42
C ASN A 20 -7.25 24.38 -8.21
N LEU A 21 -6.16 23.92 -8.83
CA LEU A 21 -6.11 22.61 -9.47
C LEU A 21 -6.20 21.51 -8.42
N PHE A 22 -7.10 20.54 -8.62
CA PHE A 22 -7.34 19.44 -7.69
C PHE A 22 -6.76 18.11 -8.18
N LEU A 23 -7.13 17.68 -9.39
CA LEU A 23 -6.62 16.46 -10.00
C LEU A 23 -6.02 16.78 -11.37
N MET A 24 -4.92 16.10 -11.68
CA MET A 24 -4.23 16.20 -12.96
C MET A 24 -3.85 14.81 -13.45
N VAL A 25 -3.97 14.58 -14.76
CA VAL A 25 -3.42 13.42 -15.46
C VAL A 25 -2.36 13.91 -16.42
N PRO A 26 -1.11 13.39 -16.38
CA PRO A 26 -0.07 13.80 -17.31
C PRO A 26 -0.44 13.49 -18.77
N GLU A 27 0.05 14.27 -19.73
CA GLU A 27 -0.07 13.93 -21.16
C GLU A 27 0.70 12.62 -21.46
N ASP A 28 0.03 11.68 -22.13
CA ASP A 28 0.65 10.46 -22.66
C ASP A 28 -0.07 10.05 -23.94
N ARG A 29 0.52 10.39 -25.10
CA ARG A 29 -0.07 10.14 -26.42
C ARG A 29 -0.18 8.65 -26.78
N ALA A 30 0.51 7.79 -26.06
CA ALA A 30 0.44 6.34 -26.25
C ALA A 30 -0.75 5.71 -25.52
N ARG A 31 -1.37 6.44 -24.59
CA ARG A 31 -2.49 5.99 -23.80
C ARG A 31 -3.82 6.18 -24.56
N SER A 32 -4.73 5.20 -24.47
CA SER A 32 -6.07 5.27 -25.07
C SER A 32 -6.99 6.25 -24.33
N TYR A 33 -6.85 6.32 -23.00
CA TYR A 33 -7.64 7.17 -22.12
C TYR A 33 -6.92 8.50 -21.86
N LEU A 34 -7.59 9.63 -22.10
CA LEU A 34 -7.07 10.99 -21.90
C LEU A 34 -5.64 11.20 -22.45
N PRO A 35 -5.36 10.92 -23.74
CA PRO A 35 -3.99 11.00 -24.28
C PRO A 35 -3.39 12.41 -24.23
N GLY A 36 -4.21 13.47 -24.23
CA GLY A 36 -3.80 14.87 -24.07
C GLY A 36 -3.68 15.35 -22.64
N GLY A 37 -3.74 14.45 -21.66
CA GLY A 37 -3.80 14.82 -20.26
C GLY A 37 -5.18 15.32 -19.82
N TYR A 38 -5.30 15.67 -18.54
CA TYR A 38 -6.54 16.17 -17.96
C TYR A 38 -6.26 17.03 -16.74
N GLU A 39 -7.05 18.06 -16.53
CA GLU A 39 -7.01 18.91 -15.35
C GLU A 39 -8.43 19.25 -14.88
N ILE A 40 -8.63 19.23 -13.56
CA ILE A 40 -9.90 19.68 -12.95
C ILE A 40 -9.61 20.48 -11.70
N THR A 41 -10.29 21.63 -11.56
CA THR A 41 -10.23 22.45 -10.34
C THR A 41 -11.14 21.89 -9.26
N PHE A 42 -10.90 22.29 -8.00
CA PHE A 42 -11.77 21.91 -6.87
C PHE A 42 -13.23 22.28 -7.12
N GLY A 43 -13.50 23.50 -7.63
CA GLY A 43 -14.87 23.95 -7.92
C GLY A 43 -15.57 23.13 -9.00
N ASN A 44 -14.86 22.70 -10.04
CA ASN A 44 -15.45 21.85 -11.08
C ASN A 44 -15.60 20.40 -10.61
N ALA A 45 -14.66 19.90 -9.81
CA ALA A 45 -14.78 18.59 -9.16
C ALA A 45 -16.02 18.53 -8.25
N LEU A 46 -16.28 19.58 -7.46
CA LEU A 46 -17.46 19.65 -6.60
C LEU A 46 -18.76 19.60 -7.43
N LYS A 47 -18.83 20.31 -8.56
CA LYS A 47 -20.00 20.25 -9.48
C LYS A 47 -20.21 18.84 -10.03
N THR A 48 -19.12 18.16 -10.43
CA THR A 48 -19.20 16.77 -10.93
C THR A 48 -19.67 15.83 -9.83
N VAL A 49 -19.12 15.94 -8.62
CA VAL A 49 -19.52 15.14 -7.47
C VAL A 49 -21.01 15.33 -7.15
N HIS A 50 -21.51 16.58 -7.09
CA HIS A 50 -22.93 16.85 -6.84
C HIS A 50 -23.84 16.24 -7.93
N ARG A 51 -23.48 16.40 -9.20
CA ARG A 51 -24.25 15.81 -10.32
C ARG A 51 -24.34 14.28 -10.21
N TRP A 52 -23.26 13.62 -9.82
CA TRP A 52 -23.26 12.17 -9.62
C TRP A 52 -24.05 11.76 -8.38
N GLN A 53 -24.00 12.54 -7.30
CA GLN A 53 -24.86 12.32 -6.11
C GLN A 53 -26.35 12.39 -6.46
N GLU A 54 -26.76 13.36 -7.27
CA GLU A 54 -28.14 13.47 -7.78
C GLU A 54 -28.53 12.20 -8.55
N ALA A 55 -27.67 11.72 -9.48
CA ALA A 55 -27.93 10.51 -10.26
C ALA A 55 -28.08 9.25 -9.36
N PHE A 56 -27.24 9.08 -8.35
CA PHE A 56 -27.35 7.97 -7.39
C PHE A 56 -28.65 8.08 -6.58
N SER A 57 -28.95 9.26 -6.07
CA SER A 57 -30.18 9.50 -5.28
C SER A 57 -31.44 9.25 -6.10
N GLU A 58 -31.50 9.73 -7.35
CA GLU A 58 -32.61 9.48 -8.27
C GLU A 58 -32.77 8.00 -8.61
N ALA A 59 -31.68 7.25 -8.65
CA ALA A 59 -31.71 5.80 -8.83
C ALA A 59 -32.10 5.05 -7.54
N GLY A 60 -32.21 5.73 -6.40
CA GLY A 60 -32.62 5.17 -5.11
C GLY A 60 -31.47 4.59 -4.27
N TYR A 61 -30.22 4.88 -4.61
CA TYR A 61 -29.07 4.53 -3.77
C TYR A 61 -28.85 5.61 -2.68
N GLY A 62 -28.32 5.19 -1.55
CA GLY A 62 -28.09 6.08 -0.40
C GLY A 62 -27.32 5.40 0.71
N PRO A 63 -27.40 5.93 1.96
CA PRO A 63 -26.60 5.48 3.09
C PRO A 63 -26.68 3.97 3.31
N GLY A 64 -25.52 3.34 3.49
CA GLY A 64 -25.39 1.89 3.69
C GLY A 64 -25.26 1.07 2.39
N ALA A 65 -25.44 1.67 1.20
CA ALA A 65 -25.14 0.97 -0.04
C ALA A 65 -23.62 0.87 -0.25
N ARG A 66 -23.15 -0.30 -0.65
CA ARG A 66 -21.76 -0.53 -1.07
C ARG A 66 -21.69 -0.62 -2.59
N VAL A 67 -20.72 0.07 -3.19
CA VAL A 67 -20.51 0.10 -4.65
C VAL A 67 -19.12 -0.43 -4.97
N ALA A 68 -19.06 -1.56 -5.68
CA ALA A 68 -17.82 -2.12 -6.18
C ALA A 68 -17.34 -1.34 -7.40
N VAL A 69 -16.12 -0.81 -7.36
CA VAL A 69 -15.56 0.08 -8.38
C VAL A 69 -14.28 -0.51 -8.95
N LEU A 70 -14.32 -0.91 -10.22
CA LEU A 70 -13.20 -1.49 -10.96
C LEU A 70 -12.76 -0.53 -12.07
N LEU A 71 -11.97 0.44 -11.67
CA LEU A 71 -11.36 1.45 -12.53
C LEU A 71 -9.85 1.44 -12.31
N GLY A 72 -9.08 1.74 -13.33
CA GLY A 72 -7.66 2.02 -13.22
C GLY A 72 -7.36 3.36 -12.52
N ASN A 73 -6.09 3.77 -12.60
CA ASN A 73 -5.69 5.09 -12.09
C ASN A 73 -6.24 6.20 -12.99
N ARG A 74 -7.38 6.76 -12.59
CA ARG A 74 -8.08 7.80 -13.35
C ARG A 74 -8.87 8.72 -12.41
N PRO A 75 -9.05 10.02 -12.73
CA PRO A 75 -9.74 10.99 -11.87
C PRO A 75 -11.13 10.55 -11.44
N GLU A 76 -11.85 9.86 -12.32
CA GLU A 76 -13.21 9.37 -12.05
C GLU A 76 -13.26 8.41 -10.85
N MET A 77 -12.19 7.66 -10.59
CA MET A 77 -12.08 6.78 -9.40
C MET A 77 -12.24 7.58 -8.10
N LEU A 78 -11.57 8.74 -8.01
CA LEU A 78 -11.59 9.60 -6.83
C LEU A 78 -12.85 10.47 -6.76
N LEU A 79 -13.32 11.00 -7.90
CA LEU A 79 -14.56 11.78 -7.95
C LEU A 79 -15.76 10.90 -7.60
N LEU A 80 -15.78 9.65 -8.08
CA LEU A 80 -16.80 8.66 -7.75
C LEU A 80 -16.79 8.32 -6.26
N LYS A 81 -15.61 8.08 -5.68
CA LYS A 81 -15.44 7.90 -4.23
C LYS A 81 -16.08 9.06 -3.45
N LEU A 82 -15.75 10.32 -3.81
CA LEU A 82 -16.31 11.50 -3.15
C LEU A 82 -17.83 11.60 -3.32
N ALA A 83 -18.36 11.23 -4.48
CA ALA A 83 -19.80 11.22 -4.73
C ALA A 83 -20.52 10.17 -3.87
N LEU A 84 -20.00 8.94 -3.82
CA LEU A 84 -20.54 7.85 -3.01
C LEU A 84 -20.51 8.21 -1.52
N ASN A 85 -19.36 8.63 -1.01
CA ASN A 85 -19.20 9.00 0.39
C ASN A 85 -20.08 10.19 0.77
N GLY A 86 -20.32 11.12 -0.17
CA GLY A 86 -21.23 12.26 0.04
C GLY A 86 -22.66 11.86 0.33
N LEU A 87 -23.08 10.67 -0.10
CA LEU A 87 -24.38 10.08 0.17
C LEU A 87 -24.37 9.02 1.30
N GLY A 88 -23.27 8.87 2.03
CA GLY A 88 -23.12 7.82 3.04
C GLY A 88 -23.04 6.40 2.45
N MET A 89 -22.67 6.29 1.18
CA MET A 89 -22.41 5.04 0.50
C MET A 89 -20.94 4.65 0.64
N SER A 90 -20.68 3.36 0.71
CA SER A 90 -19.31 2.84 0.83
C SER A 90 -18.68 2.59 -0.55
N TRP A 91 -17.49 3.10 -0.73
CA TRP A 91 -16.64 2.83 -1.88
C TRP A 91 -15.86 1.53 -1.67
N VAL A 92 -16.07 0.54 -2.56
CA VAL A 92 -15.40 -0.75 -2.52
C VAL A 92 -14.51 -0.89 -3.76
N PRO A 93 -13.24 -0.43 -3.68
CA PRO A 93 -12.35 -0.50 -4.82
C PRO A 93 -11.91 -1.93 -5.10
N VAL A 94 -11.93 -2.29 -6.38
CA VAL A 94 -11.53 -3.61 -6.87
C VAL A 94 -10.16 -3.49 -7.54
N ASN A 95 -9.24 -4.38 -7.20
CA ASN A 95 -7.94 -4.44 -7.86
C ASN A 95 -8.10 -4.92 -9.31
N PRO A 96 -7.62 -4.17 -10.33
CA PRO A 96 -7.70 -4.57 -11.74
C PRO A 96 -6.93 -5.86 -12.09
N ASP A 97 -5.96 -6.24 -11.27
CA ASP A 97 -5.16 -7.47 -11.46
C ASP A 97 -5.86 -8.74 -10.94
N TYR A 98 -7.02 -8.60 -10.29
CA TYR A 98 -7.79 -9.75 -9.79
C TYR A 98 -8.28 -10.66 -10.92
N ARG A 99 -8.48 -11.92 -10.59
CA ARG A 99 -9.19 -12.89 -11.42
C ARG A 99 -10.67 -12.94 -11.06
N ALA A 100 -11.48 -13.56 -11.91
CA ALA A 100 -12.94 -13.62 -11.72
C ALA A 100 -13.32 -14.18 -10.33
N GLY A 101 -12.64 -15.22 -9.83
CA GLY A 101 -12.88 -15.78 -8.50
C GLY A 101 -12.58 -14.83 -7.35
N GLU A 102 -11.56 -13.97 -7.48
CA GLU A 102 -11.24 -12.95 -6.48
C GLU A 102 -12.27 -11.82 -6.49
N VAL A 103 -12.71 -11.39 -7.68
CA VAL A 103 -13.82 -10.44 -7.84
C VAL A 103 -15.10 -11.01 -7.27
N ALA A 104 -15.40 -12.28 -7.55
CA ALA A 104 -16.56 -12.99 -7.00
C ALA A 104 -16.56 -13.03 -5.47
N TYR A 105 -15.41 -13.35 -4.88
CA TYR A 105 -15.24 -13.31 -3.43
C TYR A 105 -15.53 -11.92 -2.85
N LEU A 106 -14.90 -10.88 -3.41
CA LEU A 106 -15.10 -9.49 -2.97
C LEU A 106 -16.57 -9.08 -3.08
N LEU A 107 -17.25 -9.35 -4.20
CA LEU A 107 -18.65 -9.03 -4.40
C LEU A 107 -19.57 -9.77 -3.42
N GLY A 108 -19.25 -11.03 -3.13
CA GLY A 108 -19.99 -11.86 -2.18
C GLY A 108 -19.84 -11.39 -0.75
N ASP A 109 -18.60 -11.13 -0.32
CA ASP A 109 -18.26 -10.73 1.05
C ASP A 109 -18.71 -9.29 1.35
N SER A 110 -18.52 -8.36 0.40
CA SER A 110 -18.91 -6.94 0.56
C SER A 110 -20.41 -6.69 0.48
N ASP A 111 -21.19 -7.64 -0.01
CA ASP A 111 -22.63 -7.43 -0.32
C ASP A 111 -22.88 -6.19 -1.22
N ALA A 112 -22.04 -6.00 -2.24
CA ALA A 112 -22.13 -4.85 -3.13
C ALA A 112 -23.49 -4.75 -3.83
N ALA A 113 -24.12 -3.58 -3.72
CA ALA A 113 -25.45 -3.28 -4.30
C ALA A 113 -25.38 -2.88 -5.77
N LEU A 114 -24.22 -2.41 -6.21
CA LEU A 114 -23.92 -1.97 -7.57
C LEU A 114 -22.45 -2.23 -7.88
N ALA A 115 -22.15 -2.56 -9.13
CA ALA A 115 -20.79 -2.62 -9.65
C ALA A 115 -20.63 -1.59 -10.78
N ILE A 116 -19.48 -0.89 -10.77
CA ILE A 116 -19.09 0.07 -11.81
C ILE A 116 -17.71 -0.34 -12.32
N ALA A 117 -17.57 -0.47 -13.63
CA ALA A 117 -16.28 -0.81 -14.23
C ALA A 117 -16.01 0.02 -15.49
N GLU A 118 -14.73 0.29 -15.77
CA GLU A 118 -14.33 0.86 -17.05
C GLU A 118 -14.52 -0.15 -18.21
N PRO A 119 -14.61 0.32 -19.48
CA PRO A 119 -14.92 -0.54 -20.62
C PRO A 119 -14.00 -1.77 -20.72
N GLU A 120 -12.72 -1.60 -20.53
CA GLU A 120 -11.69 -2.64 -20.62
C GLU A 120 -11.83 -3.72 -19.52
N MET A 121 -12.44 -3.35 -18.38
CA MET A 121 -12.60 -4.22 -17.21
C MET A 121 -14.01 -4.83 -17.08
N MET A 122 -14.95 -4.47 -17.98
CA MET A 122 -16.31 -4.98 -17.94
C MET A 122 -16.41 -6.49 -18.06
N ALA A 123 -15.55 -7.11 -18.87
CA ALA A 123 -15.51 -8.56 -19.04
C ALA A 123 -15.15 -9.27 -17.72
N LEU A 124 -14.13 -8.75 -17.00
CA LEU A 124 -13.70 -9.26 -15.70
C LEU A 124 -14.80 -9.08 -14.64
N MET A 125 -15.40 -7.88 -14.56
CA MET A 125 -16.48 -7.61 -13.60
C MET A 125 -17.68 -8.54 -13.80
N ARG A 126 -18.11 -8.73 -15.06
CA ARG A 126 -19.24 -9.63 -15.39
C ARG A 126 -18.92 -11.09 -15.08
N ALA A 127 -17.68 -11.54 -15.34
CA ALA A 127 -17.25 -12.89 -14.99
C ALA A 127 -17.28 -13.09 -13.46
N GLY A 128 -16.78 -12.12 -12.67
CA GLY A 128 -16.85 -12.16 -11.22
C GLY A 128 -18.28 -12.18 -10.68
N ILE A 129 -19.19 -11.37 -11.24
CA ILE A 129 -20.62 -11.38 -10.86
C ILE A 129 -21.24 -12.76 -11.14
N ALA A 130 -20.97 -13.35 -12.31
CA ALA A 130 -21.49 -14.68 -12.67
C ALA A 130 -20.97 -15.77 -11.72
N GLU A 131 -19.68 -15.74 -11.38
CA GLU A 131 -19.05 -16.70 -10.48
C GLU A 131 -19.51 -16.52 -9.01
N ALA A 132 -19.81 -15.28 -8.60
CA ALA A 132 -20.38 -15.01 -7.28
C ALA A 132 -21.79 -15.59 -7.09
N GLY A 133 -22.46 -15.99 -8.17
CA GLY A 133 -23.83 -16.51 -8.15
C GLY A 133 -24.87 -15.49 -7.63
N ARG A 134 -24.56 -14.19 -7.73
CA ARG A 134 -25.39 -13.09 -7.26
C ARG A 134 -25.78 -12.17 -8.41
N GLU A 135 -26.96 -11.59 -8.30
CA GLU A 135 -27.38 -10.56 -9.23
C GLU A 135 -26.96 -9.17 -8.74
N VAL A 136 -25.75 -8.73 -9.14
CA VAL A 136 -25.28 -7.36 -8.91
C VAL A 136 -25.47 -6.56 -10.20
N PRO A 137 -26.28 -5.47 -10.19
CA PRO A 137 -26.34 -4.56 -11.32
C PRO A 137 -24.94 -4.04 -11.64
N CYS A 138 -24.58 -4.01 -12.93
CA CYS A 138 -23.26 -3.58 -13.36
C CYS A 138 -23.40 -2.55 -14.50
N VAL A 139 -22.70 -1.43 -14.35
CA VAL A 139 -22.67 -0.35 -15.34
C VAL A 139 -21.25 -0.10 -15.83
N GLU A 140 -21.16 0.27 -17.11
CA GLU A 140 -19.90 0.67 -17.74
C GLU A 140 -19.72 2.17 -17.60
N MET A 141 -18.57 2.60 -17.08
CA MET A 141 -18.20 4.00 -16.92
C MET A 141 -16.99 4.31 -17.81
N ALA A 142 -17.24 4.98 -18.92
CA ALA A 142 -16.18 5.45 -19.82
C ALA A 142 -15.59 6.79 -19.29
N ASP A 143 -16.17 7.91 -19.73
CA ASP A 143 -15.69 9.27 -19.38
C ASP A 143 -16.59 9.98 -18.36
N ASP A 144 -17.80 9.47 -18.14
CA ASP A 144 -18.78 10.02 -17.20
C ASP A 144 -19.69 8.93 -16.63
N LEU A 145 -20.38 9.25 -15.53
CA LEU A 145 -21.33 8.34 -14.90
C LEU A 145 -22.53 8.11 -15.84
N PRO A 146 -22.79 6.85 -16.25
CA PRO A 146 -23.92 6.55 -17.11
C PRO A 146 -25.24 6.58 -16.34
N ALA A 147 -26.35 6.39 -17.05
CA ALA A 147 -27.66 6.17 -16.42
C ALA A 147 -27.60 4.93 -15.49
N LEU A 148 -28.00 5.11 -14.26
CA LEU A 148 -27.93 4.06 -13.24
C LEU A 148 -29.21 3.20 -13.22
N PRO A 149 -29.08 1.89 -13.01
CA PRO A 149 -30.24 1.04 -12.73
C PRO A 149 -30.86 1.44 -11.39
N LYS A 150 -32.16 1.27 -11.24
CA LYS A 150 -32.83 1.52 -9.96
C LYS A 150 -32.30 0.58 -8.87
N ALA A 151 -32.14 1.09 -7.68
CA ALA A 151 -31.78 0.30 -6.53
C ALA A 151 -32.81 -0.80 -6.28
N ARG A 152 -32.34 -2.00 -5.94
CA ARG A 152 -33.19 -3.18 -5.74
C ARG A 152 -33.78 -3.27 -4.33
N GLN A 153 -33.28 -2.46 -3.42
CA GLN A 153 -33.73 -2.35 -2.03
C GLN A 153 -33.68 -0.89 -1.58
N ALA A 154 -34.37 -0.58 -0.50
CA ALA A 154 -34.29 0.73 0.11
C ALA A 154 -32.98 0.89 0.87
N PHE A 155 -32.34 2.02 0.71
CA PHE A 155 -31.17 2.45 1.46
C PHE A 155 -31.53 3.70 2.25
N GLY A 156 -30.95 3.88 3.43
CA GLY A 156 -31.21 5.04 4.27
C GLY A 156 -30.54 4.92 5.64
N GLY A 157 -30.53 6.02 6.35
CA GLY A 157 -29.91 6.17 7.65
C GLY A 157 -29.23 7.53 7.78
N ASP A 158 -28.83 7.86 9.00
CA ASP A 158 -28.08 9.08 9.26
C ASP A 158 -26.61 8.86 8.91
N VAL A 159 -25.97 9.89 8.31
CA VAL A 159 -24.54 9.89 7.95
C VAL A 159 -23.79 10.69 8.99
N SER A 160 -22.79 10.07 9.59
CA SER A 160 -21.91 10.68 10.60
C SER A 160 -20.44 10.40 10.28
N GLY A 161 -19.54 10.89 11.12
CA GLY A 161 -18.11 10.55 11.04
C GLY A 161 -17.81 9.05 11.19
N GLU A 162 -18.66 8.31 11.89
CA GLU A 162 -18.51 6.86 12.13
C GLU A 162 -19.12 6.00 10.99
N THR A 163 -19.86 6.59 10.04
CA THR A 163 -20.42 5.88 8.90
C THR A 163 -19.32 5.29 8.05
N GLU A 164 -19.50 4.07 7.53
CA GLU A 164 -18.58 3.40 6.60
C GLU A 164 -18.44 4.23 5.32
N ALA A 165 -17.22 4.65 5.01
CA ALA A 165 -16.87 5.40 3.79
C ALA A 165 -16.24 4.51 2.74
N SER A 166 -15.38 3.59 3.15
CA SER A 166 -14.71 2.65 2.26
C SER A 166 -14.58 1.27 2.88
N LEU A 167 -14.54 0.27 2.00
CA LEU A 167 -14.20 -1.10 2.34
C LEU A 167 -13.01 -1.53 1.48
N ILE A 168 -11.83 -1.56 2.08
CA ILE A 168 -10.58 -1.88 1.38
C ILE A 168 -10.14 -3.29 1.72
N TYR A 169 -9.96 -4.13 0.70
CA TYR A 169 -9.50 -5.50 0.86
C TYR A 169 -7.97 -5.56 0.93
N THR A 170 -7.46 -6.16 2.02
CA THR A 170 -6.02 -6.39 2.24
C THR A 170 -5.69 -7.86 2.16
N SER A 171 -4.48 -8.20 1.72
CA SER A 171 -4.01 -9.60 1.72
C SER A 171 -3.89 -10.08 3.17
N GLY A 172 -4.81 -10.93 3.59
CA GLY A 172 -4.82 -11.53 4.92
C GLY A 172 -3.67 -12.55 5.12
N THR A 173 -3.32 -12.81 6.37
CA THR A 173 -2.38 -13.87 6.76
C THR A 173 -2.96 -15.28 6.56
N THR A 174 -4.27 -15.39 6.42
CA THR A 174 -5.05 -16.64 6.33
C THR A 174 -5.39 -17.07 4.90
N GLY A 175 -4.81 -16.43 3.88
CA GLY A 175 -4.97 -16.78 2.47
C GLY A 175 -6.12 -16.08 1.73
N ARG A 176 -7.17 -15.60 2.41
CA ARG A 176 -8.23 -14.79 1.79
C ARG A 176 -8.10 -13.32 2.18
N PRO A 177 -8.35 -12.38 1.25
CA PRO A 177 -8.35 -10.94 1.57
C PRO A 177 -9.40 -10.63 2.66
N LYS A 178 -9.03 -9.71 3.58
CA LYS A 178 -9.93 -9.21 4.63
C LYS A 178 -10.40 -7.80 4.25
N GLY A 179 -11.70 -7.55 4.30
CA GLY A 179 -12.28 -6.22 4.08
C GLY A 179 -12.10 -5.34 5.31
N CYS A 180 -11.26 -4.31 5.21
CA CYS A 180 -11.07 -3.30 6.27
C CYS A 180 -12.12 -2.21 6.13
N ILE A 181 -12.93 -2.01 7.17
CA ILE A 181 -13.98 -0.98 7.20
C ILE A 181 -13.36 0.35 7.64
N MET A 182 -13.41 1.35 6.77
CA MET A 182 -12.95 2.72 7.03
C MET A 182 -14.13 3.64 7.24
N SER A 183 -14.14 4.43 8.31
CA SER A 183 -15.16 5.45 8.53
C SER A 183 -14.79 6.78 7.86
N HIS A 184 -15.77 7.68 7.72
CA HIS A 184 -15.53 9.04 7.24
C HIS A 184 -14.49 9.76 8.10
N ALA A 185 -14.59 9.65 9.43
CA ALA A 185 -13.65 10.28 10.36
C ALA A 185 -12.23 9.73 10.21
N TYR A 186 -12.09 8.41 10.01
CA TYR A 186 -10.81 7.77 9.76
C TYR A 186 -10.09 8.39 8.55
N GLU A 187 -10.80 8.50 7.41
CA GLU A 187 -10.19 8.97 6.16
C GLU A 187 -9.83 10.45 6.20
N VAL A 188 -10.70 11.29 6.75
CA VAL A 188 -10.42 12.71 6.94
C VAL A 188 -9.25 12.92 7.89
N GLU A 189 -9.22 12.18 9.03
CA GLU A 189 -8.11 12.26 9.99
C GLU A 189 -6.79 11.82 9.37
N MET A 190 -6.78 10.79 8.53
CA MET A 190 -5.58 10.31 7.83
C MET A 190 -4.96 11.40 6.95
N GLY A 191 -5.75 12.05 6.11
CA GLY A 191 -5.28 13.13 5.26
C GLY A 191 -4.83 14.36 6.05
N GLN A 192 -5.61 14.78 7.05
CA GLN A 192 -5.26 15.91 7.92
C GLN A 192 -3.98 15.65 8.72
N TRP A 193 -3.82 14.43 9.21
CA TRP A 193 -2.62 14.03 9.93
C TRP A 193 -1.39 14.08 9.01
N TYR A 194 -1.50 13.58 7.78
CA TYR A 194 -0.41 13.61 6.81
C TYR A 194 -0.06 15.04 6.39
N ALA A 195 -1.06 15.86 6.11
CA ALA A 195 -0.89 17.27 5.72
C ALA A 195 -0.13 18.11 6.78
N ARG A 196 -0.20 17.72 8.05
CA ARG A 196 0.36 18.47 9.20
C ARG A 196 1.65 17.89 9.77
N ARG A 197 2.34 17.00 9.03
CA ARG A 197 3.56 16.37 9.54
C ARG A 197 4.66 17.36 9.88
N GLY A 198 4.88 18.35 9.03
CA GLY A 198 5.99 19.29 9.19
C GLY A 198 7.36 18.67 8.89
N GLY A 199 8.42 19.32 9.34
CA GLY A 199 9.77 18.87 9.02
C GLY A 199 10.02 18.85 7.51
N LEU A 200 10.50 17.74 6.96
CA LEU A 200 10.68 17.58 5.52
C LEU A 200 9.35 17.36 4.78
N ILE A 201 8.31 16.86 5.47
CA ILE A 201 6.94 16.76 4.94
C ILE A 201 6.21 18.07 5.24
N ASP A 202 6.60 19.13 4.56
CA ASP A 202 6.02 20.47 4.72
C ASP A 202 5.25 20.84 3.45
N PHE A 203 3.94 20.58 3.44
CA PHE A 203 3.06 20.94 2.33
C PHE A 203 2.80 22.45 2.32
N ARG A 204 2.99 23.08 1.15
CA ARG A 204 2.64 24.47 0.88
C ARG A 204 1.19 24.53 0.43
N GLU A 205 0.38 25.24 1.18
CA GLU A 205 -1.05 25.37 0.92
C GLU A 205 -1.32 26.01 -0.46
N GLY A 206 -2.04 25.28 -1.32
CA GLY A 206 -2.43 25.72 -2.65
C GLY A 206 -1.32 25.75 -3.70
N GLU A 207 -0.09 25.33 -3.36
CA GLU A 207 1.07 25.45 -4.25
C GLU A 207 1.66 24.09 -4.68
N ASP A 208 1.52 23.06 -3.85
CA ASP A 208 2.15 21.78 -4.10
C ASP A 208 1.35 20.90 -5.07
N ARG A 209 2.10 20.10 -5.85
CA ARG A 209 1.57 19.10 -6.76
C ARG A 209 2.20 17.76 -6.42
N LEU A 210 1.38 16.81 -5.96
CA LEU A 210 1.84 15.50 -5.53
C LEU A 210 1.65 14.47 -6.65
N TYR A 211 2.74 13.97 -7.18
CA TYR A 211 2.76 12.90 -8.17
C TYR A 211 2.70 11.54 -7.48
N CYS A 212 1.61 10.79 -7.69
CA CYS A 212 1.40 9.49 -7.07
C CYS A 212 1.09 8.41 -8.11
N PRO A 213 2.07 7.58 -8.50
CA PRO A 213 1.88 6.50 -9.47
C PRO A 213 1.33 5.22 -8.83
N LEU A 214 1.03 5.28 -7.54
CA LEU A 214 0.53 4.13 -6.79
C LEU A 214 -0.95 3.87 -7.14
N PRO A 215 -1.41 2.62 -7.02
CA PRO A 215 -2.80 2.31 -7.35
C PRO A 215 -3.80 3.03 -6.46
N LEU A 216 -4.81 3.66 -7.08
CA LEU A 216 -5.84 4.42 -6.38
C LEU A 216 -6.76 3.55 -5.52
N PHE A 217 -6.82 2.24 -5.78
CA PHE A 217 -7.61 1.31 -4.96
C PHE A 217 -6.94 0.96 -3.61
N HIS A 218 -5.73 1.44 -3.36
CA HIS A 218 -5.05 1.32 -2.07
C HIS A 218 -5.20 2.57 -1.21
N VAL A 219 -5.12 2.38 0.12
CA VAL A 219 -5.24 3.43 1.13
C VAL A 219 -4.27 4.60 0.91
N ASN A 220 -3.06 4.34 0.40
CA ASN A 220 -2.06 5.40 0.15
C ASN A 220 -2.58 6.44 -0.86
N ALA A 221 -2.82 6.04 -2.12
CA ALA A 221 -3.19 6.96 -3.19
C ALA A 221 -4.66 7.39 -3.13
N GLY A 222 -5.56 6.46 -2.74
CA GLY A 222 -7.01 6.69 -2.74
C GLY A 222 -7.56 7.36 -1.48
N ILE A 223 -6.78 7.39 -0.39
CA ILE A 223 -7.21 8.00 0.88
C ILE A 223 -6.16 8.99 1.39
N LEU A 224 -4.97 8.52 1.78
CA LEU A 224 -3.94 9.36 2.40
C LEU A 224 -3.61 10.59 1.54
N VAL A 225 -3.25 10.37 0.27
CA VAL A 225 -2.91 11.46 -0.66
C VAL A 225 -4.14 12.31 -0.97
N LEU A 226 -5.27 11.69 -1.34
CA LEU A 226 -6.49 12.41 -1.68
C LEU A 226 -6.89 13.41 -0.60
N PHE A 227 -7.01 12.94 0.65
CA PHE A 227 -7.48 13.80 1.74
C PHE A 227 -6.43 14.81 2.21
N ALA A 228 -5.14 14.54 2.06
CA ALA A 228 -4.09 15.52 2.29
C ALA A 228 -4.14 16.65 1.25
N MET A 229 -4.34 16.32 -0.02
CA MET A 229 -4.49 17.34 -1.08
C MET A 229 -5.77 18.16 -0.90
N ILE A 230 -6.87 17.54 -0.45
CA ILE A 230 -8.09 18.27 -0.08
C ILE A 230 -7.84 19.21 1.11
N GLU A 231 -7.17 18.74 2.18
CA GLU A 231 -6.87 19.58 3.36
C GLU A 231 -6.09 20.83 3.01
N THR A 232 -5.11 20.71 2.11
CA THR A 232 -4.15 21.76 1.77
C THR A 232 -4.48 22.54 0.49
N GLY A 233 -5.57 22.22 -0.22
CA GLY A 233 -5.93 22.84 -1.49
C GLY A 233 -4.94 22.59 -2.63
N ASN A 234 -4.23 21.46 -2.57
CA ASN A 234 -3.16 21.05 -3.46
C ASN A 234 -3.64 20.07 -4.55
N CYS A 235 -2.81 19.82 -5.55
CA CYS A 235 -3.11 18.96 -6.68
C CYS A 235 -2.57 17.54 -6.50
N GLN A 236 -3.40 16.51 -6.71
CA GLN A 236 -2.94 15.14 -6.92
C GLN A 236 -2.74 14.87 -8.40
N ILE A 237 -1.51 14.54 -8.81
CA ILE A 237 -1.18 14.10 -10.16
C ILE A 237 -1.32 12.57 -10.21
N ILE A 238 -2.11 12.07 -11.15
CA ILE A 238 -2.50 10.68 -11.29
C ILE A 238 -1.95 10.13 -12.61
N PRO A 239 -0.71 9.60 -12.64
CA PRO A 239 -0.26 8.82 -13.80
C PRO A 239 -0.99 7.48 -13.84
N GLU A 240 -1.09 6.89 -15.02
CA GLU A 240 -1.72 5.57 -15.18
C GLU A 240 -1.06 4.50 -14.31
N ARG A 241 0.28 4.51 -14.27
CA ARG A 241 1.12 3.62 -13.47
C ARG A 241 2.55 4.15 -13.42
N PHE A 242 3.37 3.54 -12.58
CA PHE A 242 4.81 3.81 -12.59
C PHE A 242 5.45 3.33 -13.90
N ARG A 243 6.25 4.21 -14.52
CA ARG A 243 7.12 3.90 -15.66
C ARG A 243 8.44 4.62 -15.48
N ALA A 244 9.53 3.89 -15.26
CA ALA A 244 10.84 4.50 -15.00
C ALA A 244 11.30 5.45 -16.12
N ASN A 245 11.09 5.07 -17.39
CA ASN A 245 11.55 5.85 -18.55
C ASN A 245 10.82 7.19 -18.75
N SER A 246 9.62 7.36 -18.22
CA SER A 246 8.87 8.62 -18.33
C SER A 246 8.85 9.43 -17.03
N TRP A 247 9.29 8.85 -15.93
CA TRP A 247 9.19 9.42 -14.57
C TRP A 247 9.67 10.86 -14.48
N TRP A 248 10.95 11.11 -14.80
CA TRP A 248 11.54 12.45 -14.66
C TRP A 248 10.91 13.47 -15.60
N ARG A 249 10.58 13.05 -16.82
CA ARG A 249 9.88 13.90 -17.78
C ARG A 249 8.48 14.28 -17.28
N GLU A 250 7.69 13.32 -16.81
CA GLU A 250 6.35 13.58 -16.30
C GLU A 250 6.39 14.50 -15.06
N LEU A 251 7.35 14.31 -14.16
CA LEU A 251 7.54 15.20 -13.01
C LEU A 251 7.87 16.64 -13.43
N ALA A 252 8.74 16.81 -14.43
CA ALA A 252 9.11 18.13 -14.95
C ALA A 252 7.92 18.80 -15.67
N GLU A 253 7.23 18.08 -16.56
CA GLU A 253 6.11 18.60 -17.35
C GLU A 253 4.90 18.97 -16.50
N THR A 254 4.61 18.20 -15.44
CA THR A 254 3.48 18.47 -14.53
C THR A 254 3.82 19.47 -13.43
N GLY A 255 5.10 19.81 -13.28
CA GLY A 255 5.57 20.68 -12.20
C GLY A 255 5.37 20.07 -10.82
N ALA A 256 5.51 18.73 -10.71
CA ALA A 256 5.39 18.02 -9.45
C ALA A 256 6.43 18.50 -8.43
N THR A 257 5.98 18.80 -7.21
CA THR A 257 6.82 19.26 -6.10
C THR A 257 7.01 18.20 -5.02
N VAL A 258 6.14 17.19 -5.01
CA VAL A 258 6.17 16.03 -4.11
C VAL A 258 5.93 14.78 -4.94
N ALA A 259 6.56 13.66 -4.58
CA ALA A 259 6.29 12.38 -5.19
C ALA A 259 6.08 11.28 -4.14
N HIS A 260 5.24 10.28 -4.46
CA HIS A 260 5.16 9.03 -3.71
C HIS A 260 5.88 7.92 -4.46
N TYR A 261 6.51 7.03 -3.70
CA TYR A 261 7.22 5.86 -4.25
C TYR A 261 6.96 4.60 -3.43
N LEU A 262 7.34 3.46 -3.99
CA LEU A 262 7.59 2.20 -3.28
C LEU A 262 9.05 1.81 -3.50
N GLY A 263 9.59 0.94 -2.65
CA GLY A 263 10.99 0.54 -2.69
C GLY A 263 11.50 0.10 -4.06
N ILE A 264 10.65 -0.54 -4.88
CA ILE A 264 10.98 -0.95 -6.25
C ILE A 264 11.23 0.22 -7.23
N VAL A 265 10.66 1.39 -6.97
CA VAL A 265 10.84 2.58 -7.81
C VAL A 265 12.30 3.04 -7.79
N ILE A 266 12.94 2.99 -6.63
CA ILE A 266 14.28 3.52 -6.42
C ILE A 266 15.34 2.80 -7.26
N PRO A 267 15.51 1.47 -7.20
CA PRO A 267 16.48 0.78 -8.06
C PRO A 267 16.11 0.91 -9.54
N ALA A 268 14.83 0.95 -9.92
CA ALA A 268 14.44 1.15 -11.31
C ALA A 268 14.89 2.50 -11.86
N LEU A 269 14.83 3.57 -11.06
CA LEU A 269 15.31 4.89 -11.45
C LEU A 269 16.84 4.98 -11.42
N MET A 270 17.51 4.36 -10.44
CA MET A 270 18.97 4.32 -10.34
C MET A 270 19.63 3.59 -11.51
N ASN A 271 18.96 2.59 -12.08
CA ASN A 271 19.44 1.84 -13.25
C ASN A 271 19.30 2.61 -14.58
N LEU A 272 18.62 3.75 -14.61
CA LEU A 272 18.58 4.59 -15.80
C LEU A 272 19.93 5.27 -16.04
N PRO A 273 20.34 5.48 -17.29
CA PRO A 273 21.50 6.31 -17.60
C PRO A 273 21.37 7.71 -16.98
N GLU A 274 22.48 8.26 -16.49
CA GLU A 274 22.51 9.66 -16.06
C GLU A 274 22.18 10.60 -17.22
N GLY A 275 21.42 11.66 -16.93
CA GLY A 275 21.00 12.60 -17.95
C GLY A 275 20.54 13.95 -17.39
N ASP A 276 20.26 14.88 -18.31
CA ASP A 276 19.86 16.25 -17.97
C ASP A 276 18.55 16.30 -17.14
N LEU A 277 17.70 15.28 -17.27
CA LEU A 277 16.44 15.19 -16.54
C LEU A 277 16.60 14.80 -15.06
N ASP A 278 17.76 14.26 -14.65
CA ASP A 278 17.98 13.82 -13.28
C ASP A 278 17.76 14.94 -12.26
N ARG A 279 17.95 16.20 -12.66
CA ARG A 279 17.77 17.38 -11.81
C ARG A 279 16.86 18.46 -12.43
N ALA A 280 16.21 18.16 -13.56
CA ALA A 280 15.31 19.09 -14.23
C ALA A 280 13.87 18.99 -13.74
N HIS A 281 13.67 18.93 -12.43
CA HIS A 281 12.37 18.82 -11.76
C HIS A 281 12.26 19.78 -10.59
N ALA A 282 11.02 19.96 -10.07
CA ALA A 282 10.72 20.84 -8.94
C ALA A 282 10.51 20.06 -7.62
N LEU A 283 10.84 18.76 -7.56
CA LEU A 283 10.62 17.94 -6.37
C LEU A 283 11.37 18.50 -5.17
N ARG A 284 10.67 18.67 -4.07
CA ARG A 284 11.17 19.10 -2.77
C ARG A 284 11.49 17.89 -1.88
N PHE A 285 10.67 16.85 -1.97
CA PHE A 285 10.82 15.59 -1.26
C PHE A 285 10.00 14.48 -1.93
N ALA A 286 10.34 13.24 -1.61
CA ALA A 286 9.52 12.09 -1.97
C ALA A 286 9.24 11.23 -0.72
N VAL A 287 8.04 10.64 -0.65
CA VAL A 287 7.56 9.85 0.50
C VAL A 287 7.24 8.44 0.05
N GLY A 288 7.75 7.47 0.77
CA GLY A 288 7.50 6.06 0.45
C GLY A 288 8.05 5.10 1.48
N ALA A 289 8.08 3.83 1.14
CA ALA A 289 8.56 2.79 2.04
C ALA A 289 9.40 1.75 1.29
N GLY A 290 10.41 1.23 1.96
CA GLY A 290 11.19 0.08 1.50
C GLY A 290 12.36 0.43 0.60
N VAL A 291 12.98 1.60 0.77
CA VAL A 291 14.27 1.91 0.12
C VAL A 291 15.36 1.03 0.72
N GLU A 292 16.14 0.38 -0.14
CA GLU A 292 17.32 -0.32 0.32
C GLU A 292 18.35 0.70 0.85
N PRO A 293 18.91 0.48 2.06
CA PRO A 293 19.83 1.43 2.70
C PRO A 293 21.02 1.83 1.82
N THR A 294 21.53 0.91 1.02
CA THR A 294 22.65 1.14 0.08
C THR A 294 22.31 2.07 -1.08
N LEU A 295 21.03 2.21 -1.41
CA LEU A 295 20.56 3.07 -2.51
C LEU A 295 20.07 4.43 -2.02
N HIS A 296 19.76 4.60 -0.74
CA HIS A 296 19.12 5.81 -0.21
C HIS A 296 20.00 7.06 -0.42
N GLY A 297 21.23 7.05 0.13
CA GLY A 297 22.17 8.16 -0.05
C GLY A 297 22.53 8.43 -1.51
N PRO A 298 22.95 7.41 -2.29
CA PRO A 298 23.22 7.56 -3.73
C PRO A 298 22.07 8.16 -4.55
N PHE A 299 20.81 7.82 -4.22
CA PHE A 299 19.65 8.42 -4.88
C PHE A 299 19.53 9.92 -4.57
N GLU A 300 19.61 10.29 -3.29
CA GLU A 300 19.56 11.70 -2.89
C GLU A 300 20.70 12.51 -3.51
N ASP A 301 21.90 11.95 -3.59
CA ASP A 301 23.06 12.59 -4.22
C ASP A 301 22.87 12.78 -5.72
N ARG A 302 22.35 11.79 -6.43
CA ARG A 302 22.13 11.87 -7.88
C ARG A 302 21.02 12.84 -8.25
N PHE A 303 19.86 12.69 -7.63
CA PHE A 303 18.65 13.40 -8.03
C PHE A 303 18.38 14.67 -7.22
N GLY A 304 19.00 14.84 -6.05
CA GLY A 304 18.81 16.01 -5.20
C GLY A 304 17.44 16.05 -4.49
N VAL A 305 16.81 14.88 -4.32
CA VAL A 305 15.49 14.74 -3.69
C VAL A 305 15.61 13.92 -2.43
N PRO A 306 15.29 14.45 -1.24
CA PRO A 306 15.25 13.67 -0.02
C PRO A 306 14.13 12.62 -0.08
N LEU A 307 14.49 11.36 0.19
CA LEU A 307 13.56 10.25 0.33
C LEU A 307 13.15 10.12 1.80
N ILE A 308 11.86 10.17 2.08
CA ILE A 308 11.33 10.08 3.44
C ILE A 308 10.69 8.71 3.61
N GLU A 309 11.37 7.86 4.37
CA GLU A 309 10.84 6.54 4.72
C GLU A 309 9.66 6.66 5.65
N VAL A 310 8.62 5.88 5.36
CA VAL A 310 7.40 5.79 6.16
C VAL A 310 7.03 4.34 6.43
N TRP A 311 6.32 4.14 7.53
CA TRP A 311 5.57 2.92 7.77
C TRP A 311 4.10 3.25 7.94
N GLY A 312 3.24 2.45 7.33
CA GLY A 312 1.80 2.57 7.45
C GLY A 312 1.08 1.29 7.05
N MET A 313 -0.13 1.15 7.52
CA MET A 313 -1.00 0.03 7.19
C MET A 313 -2.45 0.50 7.05
N THR A 314 -3.24 -0.33 6.40
CA THR A 314 -4.64 -0.01 6.11
C THR A 314 -5.50 0.12 7.37
N GLU A 315 -5.12 -0.54 8.44
CA GLU A 315 -5.84 -0.55 9.72
C GLU A 315 -5.61 0.70 10.58
N MET A 316 -4.63 1.56 10.21
CA MET A 316 -4.25 2.73 11.01
C MET A 316 -4.17 4.01 10.17
N CYS A 317 -4.87 5.07 10.59
CA CYS A 317 -4.85 6.36 9.90
C CYS A 317 -3.55 7.14 10.10
N ARG A 318 -2.73 6.74 11.07
CA ARG A 318 -1.44 7.38 11.36
C ARG A 318 -0.30 6.51 10.91
N ILE A 319 0.69 7.14 10.27
CA ILE A 319 1.89 6.50 9.78
C ILE A 319 3.11 6.96 10.58
N LEU A 320 4.14 6.14 10.68
CA LEU A 320 5.46 6.58 11.10
C LEU A 320 6.19 7.20 9.93
N SER A 321 7.07 8.15 10.18
CA SER A 321 7.88 8.77 9.12
C SER A 321 9.19 9.32 9.65
N MET A 322 10.25 9.21 8.83
CA MET A 322 11.57 9.79 9.08
C MET A 322 11.67 11.21 8.50
N HIS A 323 10.70 12.08 8.86
CA HIS A 323 10.58 13.43 8.33
C HIS A 323 11.43 14.49 9.06
N GLU A 324 12.09 14.10 10.16
CA GLU A 324 12.97 14.96 10.94
C GLU A 324 14.37 14.33 11.08
N ALA A 325 15.38 15.18 11.22
CA ALA A 325 16.75 14.72 11.46
C ALA A 325 16.94 14.20 12.91
N PRO A 326 17.82 13.20 13.11
CA PRO A 326 18.53 12.42 12.12
C PRO A 326 17.63 11.42 11.42
N ARG A 327 17.76 11.25 10.08
CA ARG A 327 16.91 10.34 9.29
C ARG A 327 17.41 8.91 9.21
N HIS A 328 18.64 8.64 9.61
CA HIS A 328 19.26 7.31 9.59
C HIS A 328 19.14 6.59 8.23
N ILE A 329 19.43 7.33 7.14
CA ILE A 329 19.20 6.90 5.75
C ILE A 329 19.96 5.64 5.33
N GLU A 330 21.04 5.28 6.04
CA GLU A 330 21.82 4.05 5.81
C GLU A 330 21.23 2.82 6.54
N THR A 331 20.01 2.95 7.05
CA THR A 331 19.34 1.91 7.83
C THR A 331 17.91 1.71 7.35
N ARG A 332 17.19 0.77 7.96
CA ARG A 332 15.76 0.56 7.73
C ARG A 332 14.89 1.32 8.74
N ALA A 333 15.33 2.50 9.17
CA ALA A 333 14.57 3.37 10.05
C ALA A 333 13.29 3.85 9.34
N MET A 334 12.14 3.71 10.00
CA MET A 334 10.85 4.04 9.40
C MET A 334 10.05 5.09 10.18
N GLY A 335 10.59 5.61 11.28
CA GLY A 335 9.96 6.68 12.03
C GLY A 335 10.13 6.56 13.54
N ARG A 336 9.48 7.49 14.23
CA ARG A 336 9.37 7.55 15.69
C ARG A 336 7.91 7.67 16.09
N PRO A 337 7.53 7.23 17.31
CA PRO A 337 6.22 7.52 17.87
C PRO A 337 5.94 9.02 17.84
N SER A 338 4.71 9.39 17.56
CA SER A 338 4.26 10.79 17.53
C SER A 338 2.98 10.95 18.35
N ASP A 339 2.55 12.19 18.56
CA ASP A 339 1.33 12.48 19.31
C ASP A 339 0.14 11.66 18.79
N GLY A 340 -0.53 10.97 19.72
CA GLY A 340 -1.64 10.08 19.41
C GLY A 340 -1.23 8.78 18.73
N LEU A 341 0.01 8.31 18.97
CA LEU A 341 0.48 7.00 18.54
C LEU A 341 1.47 6.44 19.57
N GLU A 342 0.96 5.65 20.54
CA GLU A 342 1.78 4.89 21.47
C GLU A 342 2.23 3.59 20.80
N ILE A 343 3.51 3.23 20.96
CA ILE A 343 4.10 2.03 20.33
C ILE A 343 4.88 1.24 21.36
N ARG A 344 4.77 -0.08 21.30
CA ARG A 344 5.60 -1.04 22.03
C ARG A 344 6.15 -2.07 21.06
N VAL A 345 7.31 -2.60 21.40
CA VAL A 345 7.88 -3.80 20.77
C VAL A 345 7.78 -4.95 21.76
N VAL A 346 7.12 -6.04 21.39
CA VAL A 346 6.77 -7.13 22.31
C VAL A 346 7.27 -8.49 21.83
N ASP A 347 7.51 -9.38 22.80
CA ASP A 347 7.81 -10.79 22.57
C ASP A 347 6.53 -11.61 22.26
N GLU A 348 6.64 -12.93 22.19
CA GLU A 348 5.53 -13.84 21.88
C GLU A 348 4.48 -13.93 22.99
N GLU A 349 4.84 -13.56 24.21
CA GLU A 349 3.95 -13.49 25.38
C GLU A 349 3.39 -12.07 25.61
N ASP A 350 3.47 -11.20 24.59
CA ASP A 350 3.03 -9.78 24.63
C ASP A 350 3.71 -8.92 25.72
N ARG A 351 4.94 -9.32 26.17
CA ARG A 351 5.76 -8.55 27.10
C ARG A 351 6.68 -7.61 26.33
N GLU A 352 6.78 -6.38 26.78
CA GLU A 352 7.65 -5.39 26.16
C GLU A 352 9.13 -5.84 26.27
N VAL A 353 9.83 -5.84 25.13
CA VAL A 353 11.26 -6.18 25.07
C VAL A 353 12.13 -4.96 25.36
N SER A 354 13.39 -5.20 25.74
CA SER A 354 14.36 -4.12 25.96
C SER A 354 14.67 -3.39 24.65
N ARG A 355 15.05 -2.12 24.74
CA ARG A 355 15.54 -1.35 23.59
C ARG A 355 16.69 -2.09 22.90
N GLY A 356 16.72 -2.05 21.57
CA GLY A 356 17.68 -2.78 20.74
C GLY A 356 17.34 -4.26 20.49
N MET A 357 16.27 -4.79 21.10
CA MET A 357 15.79 -6.14 20.83
C MET A 357 14.67 -6.14 19.79
N ALA A 358 14.68 -7.15 18.92
CA ALA A 358 13.62 -7.34 17.93
C ALA A 358 12.38 -7.97 18.56
N GLY A 359 11.21 -7.53 18.12
CA GLY A 359 9.91 -8.06 18.54
C GLY A 359 8.77 -7.56 17.65
N GLU A 360 7.54 -7.99 17.92
CA GLU A 360 6.38 -7.51 17.19
C GLU A 360 6.06 -6.05 17.56
N MET A 361 5.86 -5.21 16.58
CA MET A 361 5.36 -3.86 16.80
C MET A 361 3.88 -3.91 17.15
N THR A 362 3.53 -3.33 18.30
CA THR A 362 2.14 -3.11 18.69
C THR A 362 1.90 -1.63 18.93
N LEU A 363 0.70 -1.16 18.59
CA LEU A 363 0.40 0.27 18.66
C LEU A 363 -1.04 0.55 19.08
N ARG A 364 -1.29 1.77 19.58
CA ARG A 364 -2.61 2.30 19.89
C ARG A 364 -2.57 3.81 19.92
N TYR A 365 -3.74 4.46 19.87
CA TYR A 365 -3.81 5.91 20.04
C TYR A 365 -3.38 6.35 21.45
N SER A 366 -4.03 5.79 22.48
CA SER A 366 -3.73 6.01 23.89
C SER A 366 -4.41 4.94 24.76
N SER A 367 -4.03 4.85 26.04
CA SER A 367 -4.68 3.92 26.99
C SER A 367 -6.17 4.14 27.16
N ASN A 368 -6.63 5.41 27.10
CA ASN A 368 -8.05 5.78 27.30
C ASN A 368 -8.91 5.65 26.04
N ALA A 369 -8.28 5.65 24.85
CA ALA A 369 -8.95 5.55 23.56
C ALA A 369 -8.09 4.75 22.58
N PRO A 370 -7.87 3.44 22.83
CA PRO A 370 -6.86 2.68 22.09
C PRO A 370 -7.15 2.61 20.58
N ARG A 371 -8.41 2.54 20.18
CA ARG A 371 -8.85 2.37 18.79
C ARG A 371 -9.14 3.69 18.05
N LYS A 372 -8.88 4.84 18.67
CA LYS A 372 -9.08 6.12 17.97
C LYS A 372 -8.12 6.25 16.78
N GLY A 373 -8.63 6.62 15.61
CA GLY A 373 -7.85 6.69 14.37
C GLY A 373 -7.43 5.32 13.82
N ALA A 374 -8.09 4.25 14.25
CA ALA A 374 -8.00 2.94 13.66
C ALA A 374 -9.22 2.65 12.79
N PHE A 375 -9.12 1.65 11.93
CA PHE A 375 -10.26 1.13 11.16
C PHE A 375 -11.39 0.64 12.10
N SER A 376 -12.61 0.56 11.59
CA SER A 376 -13.77 0.13 12.38
C SER A 376 -13.77 -1.39 12.67
N GLY A 377 -13.02 -2.16 11.90
CA GLY A 377 -12.86 -3.60 12.02
C GLY A 377 -12.77 -4.31 10.68
N TYR A 378 -12.59 -5.63 10.71
CA TYR A 378 -12.66 -6.48 9.52
C TYR A 378 -14.11 -6.91 9.27
N LEU A 379 -14.59 -6.70 8.06
CA LEU A 379 -15.95 -7.08 7.64
C LEU A 379 -16.19 -8.57 7.87
N ASN A 380 -17.32 -8.91 8.49
CA ASN A 380 -17.74 -10.29 8.80
C ASN A 380 -16.74 -11.10 9.66
N LEU A 381 -15.72 -10.47 10.25
CA LEU A 381 -14.65 -11.12 11.01
C LEU A 381 -14.45 -10.45 12.39
N PRO A 382 -15.45 -10.44 13.28
CA PRO A 382 -15.33 -9.78 14.59
C PRO A 382 -14.27 -10.42 15.49
N GLU A 383 -14.12 -11.74 15.46
CA GLU A 383 -13.11 -12.44 16.27
C GLU A 383 -11.68 -12.08 15.80
N GLU A 384 -11.44 -11.98 14.50
CA GLU A 384 -10.17 -11.54 13.94
C GLU A 384 -9.85 -10.08 14.30
N THR A 385 -10.90 -9.24 14.33
CA THR A 385 -10.77 -7.85 14.76
C THR A 385 -10.35 -7.77 16.23
N GLU A 386 -11.02 -8.49 17.13
CA GLU A 386 -10.66 -8.51 18.54
C GLU A 386 -9.29 -9.15 18.79
N ASN A 387 -8.94 -10.20 18.07
CA ASN A 387 -7.63 -10.81 18.17
C ASN A 387 -6.50 -9.84 17.74
N ALA A 388 -6.72 -9.02 16.70
CA ALA A 388 -5.77 -7.99 16.30
C ALA A 388 -5.59 -6.91 17.39
N TRP A 389 -6.58 -6.71 18.26
CA TRP A 389 -6.58 -5.75 19.39
C TRP A 389 -6.34 -6.39 20.75
N ARG A 390 -5.79 -7.61 20.82
CA ARG A 390 -5.56 -8.29 22.09
C ARG A 390 -4.72 -7.45 23.05
N GLY A 391 -5.01 -7.51 24.32
CA GLY A 391 -4.33 -6.73 25.34
C GLY A 391 -4.53 -5.20 25.24
N GLY A 392 -5.47 -4.73 24.41
CA GLY A 392 -5.73 -3.29 24.19
C GLY A 392 -4.69 -2.59 23.31
N TRP A 393 -3.92 -3.38 22.54
CA TRP A 393 -2.95 -2.94 21.56
C TRP A 393 -3.22 -3.60 20.21
N PHE A 394 -3.05 -2.84 19.13
CA PHE A 394 -3.15 -3.39 17.80
C PHE A 394 -1.83 -4.08 17.41
N HIS A 395 -1.92 -5.34 17.03
CA HIS A 395 -0.81 -6.19 16.61
C HIS A 395 -0.61 -6.07 15.11
N THR A 396 0.51 -5.48 14.70
CA THR A 396 0.78 -5.16 13.29
C THR A 396 1.21 -6.37 12.46
N GLY A 397 1.76 -7.39 13.12
CA GLY A 397 2.42 -8.51 12.46
C GLY A 397 3.75 -8.13 11.81
N ASP A 398 4.29 -6.94 12.10
CA ASP A 398 5.61 -6.51 11.66
C ASP A 398 6.61 -6.65 12.82
N THR A 399 7.74 -7.30 12.55
CA THR A 399 8.86 -7.39 13.48
C THR A 399 9.75 -6.17 13.30
N VAL A 400 10.01 -5.48 14.40
CA VAL A 400 10.79 -4.24 14.43
C VAL A 400 11.79 -4.26 15.58
N MET A 401 12.72 -3.32 15.56
CA MET A 401 13.58 -2.97 16.68
C MET A 401 13.38 -1.49 17.02
N MET A 402 13.36 -1.13 18.28
CA MET A 402 13.30 0.27 18.75
C MET A 402 14.56 0.59 19.53
N ASP A 403 15.25 1.66 19.17
CA ASP A 403 16.48 2.09 19.85
C ASP A 403 16.21 3.02 21.05
N GLU A 404 17.28 3.47 21.70
CA GLU A 404 17.23 4.36 22.87
C GLU A 404 16.68 5.78 22.56
N THR A 405 16.58 6.14 21.28
CA THR A 405 16.01 7.41 20.80
C THR A 405 14.57 7.26 20.30
N ASP A 406 13.94 6.13 20.59
CA ASP A 406 12.61 5.73 20.09
C ASP A 406 12.52 5.63 18.55
N THR A 407 13.65 5.56 17.85
CA THR A 407 13.66 5.28 16.41
C THR A 407 13.33 3.82 16.17
N ILE A 408 12.38 3.58 15.28
CA ILE A 408 11.88 2.24 14.94
C ILE A 408 12.48 1.82 13.61
N TYR A 409 13.08 0.65 13.61
CA TYR A 409 13.73 0.03 12.46
C TYR A 409 12.95 -1.21 12.04
N PHE A 410 12.58 -1.28 10.77
CA PHE A 410 11.93 -2.47 10.23
C PHE A 410 12.92 -3.64 10.14
N VAL A 411 12.51 -4.80 10.66
CA VAL A 411 13.29 -6.05 10.58
C VAL A 411 12.68 -6.95 9.50
N ASP A 412 11.45 -7.43 9.71
CA ASP A 412 10.70 -8.22 8.73
C ASP A 412 9.23 -8.35 9.14
N ARG A 413 8.43 -9.00 8.32
CA ARG A 413 7.12 -9.47 8.73
C ARG A 413 7.24 -10.69 9.63
N LYS A 414 6.46 -10.76 10.72
CA LYS A 414 6.47 -11.88 11.68
C LYS A 414 6.31 -13.25 10.99
N LYS A 415 5.51 -13.33 9.94
CA LYS A 415 5.33 -14.52 9.11
C LYS A 415 6.50 -14.88 8.19
N ASN A 416 7.50 -14.01 8.07
CA ASN A 416 8.70 -14.22 7.25
C ASN A 416 9.95 -14.44 8.11
N ILE A 417 9.81 -14.49 9.43
CA ILE A 417 10.91 -14.88 10.32
C ILE A 417 11.06 -16.39 10.23
N ILE A 418 12.27 -16.84 9.95
CA ILE A 418 12.64 -18.26 9.86
C ILE A 418 13.27 -18.64 11.19
N ARG A 419 12.70 -19.63 11.87
CA ARG A 419 13.16 -20.11 13.19
C ARG A 419 14.08 -21.30 13.03
N ARG A 420 15.36 -21.04 13.04
CA ARG A 420 16.38 -22.05 12.83
C ARG A 420 17.20 -22.32 14.07
N SER A 421 17.02 -23.48 14.71
CA SER A 421 17.80 -23.90 15.89
C SER A 421 17.84 -22.84 17.01
N GLY A 422 16.71 -22.18 17.26
CA GLY A 422 16.58 -21.12 18.26
C GLY A 422 16.98 -19.71 17.79
N GLU A 423 17.47 -19.57 16.56
CA GLU A 423 17.77 -18.27 15.96
C GLU A 423 16.58 -17.79 15.11
N ASN A 424 16.24 -16.51 15.26
CA ASN A 424 15.25 -15.83 14.45
C ASN A 424 15.94 -15.15 13.26
N ILE A 425 15.69 -15.61 12.05
CA ILE A 425 16.31 -15.13 10.82
C ILE A 425 15.29 -14.34 10.02
N ALA A 426 15.59 -13.07 9.76
CA ALA A 426 14.76 -12.27 8.87
C ALA A 426 15.00 -12.65 7.41
N ALA A 427 13.96 -13.13 6.72
CA ALA A 427 14.05 -13.46 5.30
C ALA A 427 14.50 -12.26 4.46
N ALA A 428 14.04 -11.05 4.82
CA ALA A 428 14.39 -9.81 4.12
C ALA A 428 15.90 -9.50 4.14
N GLU A 429 16.63 -9.88 5.19
CA GLU A 429 18.09 -9.68 5.27
C GLU A 429 18.81 -10.55 4.23
N ILE A 430 18.34 -11.78 4.04
CA ILE A 430 18.93 -12.70 3.07
C ILE A 430 18.52 -12.30 1.64
N GLU A 431 17.26 -11.87 1.48
CA GLU A 431 16.77 -11.34 0.20
C GLU A 431 17.60 -10.14 -0.26
N ALA A 432 17.86 -9.18 0.62
CA ALA A 432 18.72 -8.04 0.32
C ALA A 432 20.14 -8.47 -0.07
N CYS A 433 20.77 -9.37 0.70
CA CYS A 433 22.11 -9.87 0.41
C CYS A 433 22.18 -10.57 -0.95
N LEU A 434 21.19 -11.38 -1.30
CA LEU A 434 21.15 -12.06 -2.60
C LEU A 434 20.80 -11.13 -3.76
N GLN A 435 19.95 -10.14 -3.54
CA GLN A 435 19.57 -9.16 -4.55
C GLN A 435 20.75 -8.29 -5.01
N ASP A 436 21.75 -8.07 -4.15
CA ASP A 436 22.99 -7.36 -4.48
C ASP A 436 23.91 -8.15 -5.44
N HIS A 437 23.61 -9.42 -5.70
CA HIS A 437 24.43 -10.21 -6.61
C HIS A 437 24.03 -9.96 -8.07
N PRO A 438 25.01 -9.69 -8.99
CA PRO A 438 24.72 -9.26 -10.38
C PRO A 438 23.89 -10.27 -11.21
N SER A 439 23.93 -11.54 -10.83
CA SER A 439 23.20 -12.59 -11.54
C SER A 439 21.76 -12.79 -11.04
N VAL A 440 21.33 -12.10 -9.99
CA VAL A 440 20.01 -12.25 -9.37
C VAL A 440 19.05 -11.20 -9.90
N GLU A 441 18.02 -11.63 -10.63
CA GLU A 441 16.96 -10.73 -11.10
C GLU A 441 15.97 -10.41 -9.98
N ARG A 442 15.58 -11.45 -9.24
CA ARG A 442 14.66 -11.33 -8.09
C ARG A 442 14.86 -12.53 -7.18
N VAL A 443 14.61 -12.34 -5.89
CA VAL A 443 14.71 -13.39 -4.87
C VAL A 443 13.53 -13.35 -3.91
N ALA A 444 13.12 -14.54 -3.45
CA ALA A 444 12.19 -14.71 -2.35
C ALA A 444 12.77 -15.75 -1.38
N VAL A 445 12.87 -15.40 -0.11
CA VAL A 445 13.38 -16.27 0.94
C VAL A 445 12.25 -16.66 1.87
N MET A 446 12.16 -17.94 2.22
CA MET A 446 11.11 -18.48 3.09
C MET A 446 11.62 -19.59 3.99
N ALA A 447 10.86 -19.88 5.03
CA ALA A 447 11.07 -21.05 5.87
C ALA A 447 10.58 -22.31 5.18
N VAL A 448 11.34 -23.39 5.31
CA VAL A 448 10.89 -24.75 5.03
C VAL A 448 11.14 -25.63 6.25
N PRO A 449 10.27 -26.62 6.57
CA PRO A 449 10.48 -27.51 7.70
C PRO A 449 11.81 -28.26 7.59
N ASP A 450 12.55 -28.42 8.71
CA ASP A 450 13.78 -29.19 8.82
C ASP A 450 13.73 -30.08 10.07
N GLU A 451 13.92 -31.39 9.90
CA GLU A 451 13.78 -32.38 11.00
C GLU A 451 14.74 -32.14 12.18
N MET A 452 15.88 -31.51 11.94
CA MET A 452 16.93 -31.29 12.97
C MET A 452 16.98 -29.88 13.51
N ARG A 453 16.40 -28.91 12.78
CA ARG A 453 16.61 -27.47 13.03
C ARG A 453 15.33 -26.67 13.16
N ASP A 454 14.20 -27.34 13.19
CA ASP A 454 12.85 -26.79 13.19
C ASP A 454 12.49 -26.24 11.80
N GLU A 455 13.17 -25.17 11.35
CA GLU A 455 13.06 -24.62 10.01
C GLU A 455 14.45 -24.39 9.38
N GLU A 456 14.47 -24.39 8.05
CA GLU A 456 15.67 -24.05 7.28
C GLU A 456 15.36 -22.98 6.24
N VAL A 457 16.37 -22.23 5.84
CA VAL A 457 16.29 -21.15 4.87
C VAL A 457 16.24 -21.71 3.46
N LEU A 458 15.14 -21.48 2.74
CA LEU A 458 15.02 -21.68 1.30
C LEU A 458 15.09 -20.33 0.58
N ALA A 459 16.07 -20.17 -0.33
CA ALA A 459 16.13 -19.06 -1.25
C ALA A 459 15.65 -19.47 -2.65
N CYS A 460 14.55 -18.87 -3.12
CA CYS A 460 14.05 -19.00 -4.48
C CYS A 460 14.57 -17.85 -5.32
N ILE A 461 15.32 -18.12 -6.37
CA ILE A 461 16.04 -17.12 -7.15
C ILE A 461 15.57 -17.14 -8.61
N MET A 462 15.09 -16.01 -9.07
CA MET A 462 14.71 -15.81 -10.46
C MET A 462 15.94 -15.46 -11.27
N CYS A 463 16.52 -16.47 -11.90
CA CYS A 463 17.56 -16.37 -12.92
C CYS A 463 17.76 -17.70 -13.61
N LYS A 464 18.51 -17.73 -14.70
CA LYS A 464 18.96 -18.98 -15.32
C LYS A 464 20.22 -19.45 -14.59
N GLY A 465 20.05 -20.39 -13.66
CA GLY A 465 21.13 -20.88 -12.82
C GLY A 465 21.47 -22.34 -13.03
N ASN A 466 22.64 -22.73 -12.53
CA ASN A 466 23.13 -24.08 -12.44
C ASN A 466 23.83 -24.30 -11.09
N GLN A 467 24.37 -25.48 -10.85
CA GLN A 467 25.06 -25.79 -9.60
C GLN A 467 26.21 -24.81 -9.28
N THR A 468 26.98 -24.40 -10.27
CA THR A 468 28.11 -23.47 -10.07
C THR A 468 27.62 -22.11 -9.56
N LEU A 469 26.55 -21.57 -10.15
CA LEU A 469 25.95 -20.33 -9.67
C LEU A 469 25.29 -20.49 -8.29
N ALA A 470 24.69 -21.64 -8.00
CA ALA A 470 24.12 -21.92 -6.68
C ALA A 470 25.21 -21.92 -5.59
N GLU A 471 26.36 -22.52 -5.86
CA GLU A 471 27.54 -22.52 -4.98
C GLU A 471 28.09 -21.10 -4.77
N GLU A 472 28.16 -20.30 -5.82
CA GLU A 472 28.57 -18.89 -5.78
C GLU A 472 27.61 -18.05 -4.91
N LEU A 473 26.31 -18.18 -5.10
CA LEU A 473 25.28 -17.45 -4.33
C LEU A 473 25.24 -17.87 -2.86
N PHE A 474 25.41 -19.17 -2.58
CA PHE A 474 25.58 -19.66 -1.21
C PHE A 474 26.79 -19.00 -0.56
N GLN A 475 27.96 -19.06 -1.24
CA GLN A 475 29.22 -18.48 -0.71
C GLN A 475 29.10 -16.95 -0.55
N TRP A 476 28.42 -16.27 -1.47
CA TRP A 476 28.12 -14.84 -1.39
C TRP A 476 27.42 -14.48 -0.08
N CYS A 477 26.36 -15.22 0.29
CA CYS A 477 25.67 -15.02 1.55
C CYS A 477 26.52 -15.42 2.76
N TYR A 478 27.21 -16.57 2.67
CA TYR A 478 28.03 -17.11 3.76
C TYR A 478 29.17 -16.17 4.17
N ASP A 479 29.74 -15.44 3.22
CA ASP A 479 30.82 -14.47 3.46
C ASP A 479 30.32 -13.13 4.04
N ARG A 480 29.02 -12.84 3.91
CA ARG A 480 28.43 -11.53 4.26
C ARG A 480 27.49 -11.58 5.45
N LEU A 481 26.93 -12.75 5.73
CA LEU A 481 25.95 -12.95 6.80
C LEU A 481 26.48 -13.99 7.80
N ALA A 482 25.87 -14.01 9.00
CA ALA A 482 26.15 -15.09 9.95
C ALA A 482 25.87 -16.45 9.29
N PHE A 483 26.73 -17.44 9.57
CA PHE A 483 26.70 -18.76 8.91
C PHE A 483 25.33 -19.43 8.90
N TYR A 484 24.54 -19.22 9.96
CA TYR A 484 23.19 -19.79 10.09
C TYR A 484 22.16 -19.12 9.19
N LYS A 485 22.41 -17.88 8.71
CA LYS A 485 21.54 -17.11 7.81
C LYS A 485 21.73 -17.50 6.33
N ALA A 486 22.90 -18.02 5.94
CA ALA A 486 23.12 -18.46 4.57
C ALA A 486 22.04 -19.48 4.16
N PRO A 487 21.54 -19.49 2.89
CA PRO A 487 20.51 -20.43 2.47
C PRO A 487 20.93 -21.89 2.67
N GLY A 488 20.13 -22.67 3.37
CA GLY A 488 20.31 -24.13 3.42
C GLY A 488 19.83 -24.81 2.14
N TRP A 489 18.83 -24.21 1.51
CA TRP A 489 18.29 -24.62 0.23
C TRP A 489 18.30 -23.45 -0.75
N LEU A 490 18.69 -23.69 -2.01
CA LEU A 490 18.67 -22.71 -3.07
C LEU A 490 17.98 -23.30 -4.30
N ARG A 491 16.89 -22.69 -4.75
CA ARG A 491 16.10 -23.14 -5.90
C ARG A 491 16.04 -22.04 -6.96
N PHE A 492 16.39 -22.36 -8.19
CA PHE A 492 16.15 -21.46 -9.32
C PHE A 492 14.72 -21.61 -9.81
N VAL A 493 14.04 -20.47 -10.01
CA VAL A 493 12.64 -20.42 -10.44
C VAL A 493 12.49 -19.53 -11.67
N GLU A 494 11.51 -19.84 -12.51
CA GLU A 494 11.22 -19.06 -13.71
C GLU A 494 10.46 -17.76 -13.39
N ASN A 495 9.68 -17.77 -12.30
CA ASN A 495 8.88 -16.63 -11.89
C ASN A 495 8.75 -16.57 -10.37
N ILE A 496 8.72 -15.34 -9.83
CA ILE A 496 8.36 -15.04 -8.44
C ILE A 496 7.07 -14.23 -8.48
N PRO A 497 5.94 -14.77 -8.00
CA PRO A 497 4.65 -14.10 -8.05
C PRO A 497 4.68 -12.82 -7.20
N VAL A 498 4.07 -11.78 -7.75
CA VAL A 498 3.95 -10.47 -7.09
C VAL A 498 2.51 -9.96 -7.14
N THR A 499 2.15 -9.07 -6.21
CA THR A 499 0.89 -8.32 -6.27
C THR A 499 0.96 -7.23 -7.33
N GLY A 500 -0.16 -6.59 -7.64
CA GLY A 500 -0.20 -5.38 -8.48
C GLY A 500 0.67 -4.22 -7.96
N THR A 501 1.01 -4.22 -6.66
CA THR A 501 1.98 -3.31 -6.02
C THR A 501 3.40 -3.86 -5.98
N GLN A 502 3.70 -4.89 -6.77
CA GLN A 502 5.03 -5.53 -6.85
C GLN A 502 5.54 -6.16 -5.54
N LYS A 503 4.66 -6.42 -4.57
CA LYS A 503 5.02 -7.17 -3.36
C LYS A 503 5.07 -8.66 -3.67
N ILE A 504 6.14 -9.32 -3.28
CA ILE A 504 6.31 -10.77 -3.44
C ILE A 504 5.21 -11.53 -2.67
N GLN A 505 4.54 -12.45 -3.35
CA GLN A 505 3.52 -13.34 -2.79
C GLN A 505 4.14 -14.71 -2.47
N LYS A 506 4.90 -14.80 -1.36
CA LYS A 506 5.59 -16.03 -0.96
C LYS A 506 4.65 -17.25 -0.85
N HIS A 507 3.40 -17.02 -0.43
CA HIS A 507 2.38 -18.07 -0.33
C HIS A 507 1.91 -18.63 -1.69
N ALA A 508 2.14 -17.91 -2.78
CA ALA A 508 1.77 -18.28 -4.13
C ALA A 508 2.97 -18.82 -4.95
N MET A 509 4.12 -19.03 -4.29
CA MET A 509 5.33 -19.53 -4.95
C MET A 509 5.19 -20.97 -5.44
N PHE A 510 4.42 -21.79 -4.70
CA PHE A 510 4.27 -23.21 -4.95
C PHE A 510 2.79 -23.58 -4.94
N GLY A 511 2.40 -24.53 -5.80
CA GLY A 511 1.04 -25.08 -5.85
C GLY A 511 0.70 -25.95 -4.64
N ASP A 512 -0.59 -26.21 -4.41
CA ASP A 512 -1.04 -27.11 -3.35
C ASP A 512 -0.42 -28.51 -3.54
N GLY A 513 0.38 -28.96 -2.55
CA GLY A 513 1.06 -30.26 -2.56
C GLY A 513 2.40 -30.28 -3.31
N GLU A 514 2.88 -29.15 -3.84
CA GLU A 514 4.23 -29.04 -4.39
C GLU A 514 5.26 -28.96 -3.25
N ASP A 515 6.33 -29.76 -3.33
CA ASP A 515 7.43 -29.67 -2.35
C ASP A 515 8.33 -28.48 -2.70
N PRO A 516 8.45 -27.47 -1.82
CA PRO A 516 9.28 -26.29 -2.06
C PRO A 516 10.76 -26.59 -2.31
N ILE A 517 11.27 -27.68 -1.75
CA ILE A 517 12.69 -28.07 -1.90
C ILE A 517 12.94 -29.04 -3.06
N GLU A 518 11.92 -29.46 -3.79
CA GLU A 518 12.10 -30.30 -4.97
C GLU A 518 12.94 -29.58 -6.04
N GLY A 519 14.06 -30.19 -6.44
CA GLY A 519 15.01 -29.60 -7.39
C GLY A 519 15.87 -28.47 -6.82
N ALA A 520 15.82 -28.20 -5.52
CA ALA A 520 16.71 -27.25 -4.87
C ALA A 520 18.11 -27.86 -4.63
N PHE A 521 19.12 -26.99 -4.63
CA PHE A 521 20.49 -27.34 -4.23
C PHE A 521 20.60 -27.31 -2.70
N ASP A 522 21.17 -28.38 -2.11
CA ASP A 522 21.30 -28.54 -0.66
C ASP A 522 22.69 -28.07 -0.19
N PHE A 523 22.71 -27.07 0.68
CA PHE A 523 23.92 -26.52 1.30
C PHE A 523 23.94 -26.63 2.83
N ARG A 524 23.00 -27.35 3.44
CA ARG A 524 22.85 -27.45 4.89
C ARG A 524 24.12 -27.95 5.60
N ASP A 525 24.83 -28.89 4.99
CA ASP A 525 26.07 -29.44 5.53
C ASP A 525 27.27 -28.47 5.46
N ARG A 526 27.16 -27.42 4.65
CA ARG A 526 28.20 -26.39 4.51
C ARG A 526 28.05 -25.26 5.54
N LYS A 527 26.92 -25.18 6.23
CA LYS A 527 26.62 -24.16 7.26
C LYS A 527 27.27 -24.57 8.60
N LYS A 528 28.59 -24.42 8.73
CA LYS A 528 29.34 -24.76 9.94
C LYS A 528 29.85 -23.48 10.60
N ARG A 529 29.89 -23.51 11.94
CA ARG A 529 30.59 -22.46 12.72
C ARG A 529 32.07 -22.53 12.37
N GLY A 530 32.61 -21.45 11.79
CA GLY A 530 34.04 -21.33 11.53
C GLY A 530 34.86 -21.23 12.80
#